data_2553c5cae9b8015c5a03a1f6ef70bc20
#
_entry.id   2553c5cae9b8015c5a03a1f6ef70bc20
#
_cell.length_a   1.000
_cell.length_b   1.000
_cell.length_c   1.000
_cell.angle_alpha   90.00
_cell.angle_beta   90.00
_cell.angle_gamma   90.00
#
_symmetry.space_group_name_H-M   'P 1'
#
loop_
_entity.id
_entity.type
_entity.pdbx_description
1 polymer ?
#
loop_
_entity_poly.entity_id
_entity_poly.type
_entity_poly.pdbx_seq_one_letter_code
_entity_poly.pdbx_strand_id
1 'polypeptide(L)'
;MTQEIRMKALEYHGHRCWASAAGVRYATGCTLGKGNMEKTPYGKLAVTLIERSSNRAVRVSYKPTLAKRIAASPFMVKRGRGLEPDDIPEAERLELVDLMRNAPESDVLGIGAVFQFQRDWLPEVMDFTPRAACHELTGRAYVRVVGDKQVCIPSSSYGR
;
A
#
# COMPACT_ATOMS: atom_id res chain seq x y z
N MET A 1 -3.13 30.91 -8.54
CA MET A 1 -1.96 30.28 -7.90
C MET A 1 -2.43 28.98 -7.24
N THR A 2 -2.38 27.89 -7.96
CA THR A 2 -2.73 26.56 -7.46
C THR A 2 -1.61 26.13 -6.53
N GLN A 3 -1.87 26.09 -5.24
CA GLN A 3 -0.96 25.50 -4.26
C GLN A 3 -0.78 24.03 -4.64
N GLU A 4 0.38 23.70 -5.17
CA GLU A 4 0.79 22.32 -5.43
C GLU A 4 0.92 21.61 -4.09
N ILE A 5 -0.16 20.97 -3.66
CA ILE A 5 -0.14 20.11 -2.48
C ILE A 5 0.76 18.93 -2.83
N ARG A 6 2.04 19.03 -2.50
CA ARG A 6 2.98 17.92 -2.61
C ARG A 6 2.70 16.92 -1.50
N MET A 7 1.68 16.10 -1.70
CA MET A 7 1.39 14.99 -0.81
C MET A 7 2.47 13.93 -0.94
N LYS A 8 3.07 13.54 0.16
CA LYS A 8 3.81 12.30 0.28
C LYS A 8 2.89 11.31 0.98
N ALA A 9 2.33 10.42 0.22
CA ALA A 9 1.47 9.38 0.76
C ALA A 9 2.28 8.09 0.85
N LEU A 10 2.29 7.34 1.93
CA LEU A 10 1.63 6.05 1.96
C LEU A 10 2.17 5.09 2.98
N GLU A 11 1.33 4.68 3.85
CA GLU A 11 1.38 3.33 4.37
C GLU A 11 0.34 2.49 3.61
N TYR A 12 0.77 1.75 2.61
CA TYR A 12 -0.05 0.75 1.95
C TYR A 12 0.31 -0.64 2.46
N HIS A 13 -0.67 -1.36 2.95
CA HIS A 13 -0.48 -2.56 3.75
C HIS A 13 -1.24 -3.78 3.24
N GLY A 14 -1.14 -4.11 1.99
CA GLY A 14 -1.82 -5.29 1.50
C GLY A 14 -1.05 -5.99 0.39
N HIS A 15 -0.97 -7.30 0.48
CA HIS A 15 -0.30 -8.13 -0.52
C HIS A 15 -0.98 -8.09 -1.91
N ARG A 16 -2.21 -7.58 -2.03
CA ARG A 16 -3.03 -7.68 -3.27
C ARG A 16 -3.89 -6.46 -3.65
N CYS A 17 -3.76 -5.30 -3.02
CA CYS A 17 -4.65 -4.17 -3.34
C CYS A 17 -3.96 -3.08 -4.17
N TRP A 18 -3.55 -3.40 -5.38
CA TRP A 18 -3.03 -2.44 -6.37
C TRP A 18 -4.06 -1.34 -6.69
N ALA A 19 -5.36 -1.65 -6.56
CA ALA A 19 -6.44 -0.70 -6.82
C ALA A 19 -6.38 0.53 -5.90
N SER A 20 -6.08 0.35 -4.61
CA SER A 20 -5.93 1.50 -3.70
C SER A 20 -4.74 2.38 -4.05
N ALA A 21 -3.62 1.78 -4.43
CA ALA A 21 -2.45 2.53 -4.88
C ALA A 21 -2.73 3.30 -6.19
N ALA A 22 -3.49 2.69 -7.11
CA ALA A 22 -3.91 3.34 -8.35
C ALA A 22 -4.85 4.53 -8.09
N GLY A 23 -5.82 4.39 -7.18
CA GLY A 23 -6.72 5.46 -6.76
C GLY A 23 -5.98 6.64 -6.13
N VAL A 24 -5.04 6.36 -5.22
CA VAL A 24 -4.21 7.41 -4.61
C VAL A 24 -3.33 8.09 -5.66
N ARG A 25 -2.73 7.33 -6.56
CA ARG A 25 -1.95 7.89 -7.68
C ARG A 25 -2.79 8.82 -8.55
N TYR A 26 -4.00 8.40 -8.90
CA TYR A 26 -4.93 9.20 -9.70
C TYR A 26 -5.30 10.51 -8.99
N ALA A 27 -5.68 10.42 -7.71
CA ALA A 27 -6.15 11.57 -6.93
C ALA A 27 -5.04 12.55 -6.54
N THR A 28 -3.83 12.06 -6.30
CA THR A 28 -2.73 12.88 -5.72
C THR A 28 -1.55 13.11 -6.66
N GLY A 29 -1.46 12.36 -7.76
CA GLY A 29 -0.29 12.35 -8.63
C GLY A 29 0.97 11.74 -8.01
N CYS A 30 0.86 11.18 -6.78
CA CYS A 30 1.97 10.51 -6.11
C CYS A 30 2.26 9.15 -6.73
N THR A 31 3.53 8.80 -6.87
CA THR A 31 3.95 7.48 -7.39
C THR A 31 5.18 6.98 -6.65
N LEU A 32 5.36 5.65 -6.63
CA LEU A 32 6.58 5.04 -6.08
C LEU A 32 7.84 5.56 -6.80
N GLY A 33 7.77 5.67 -8.14
CA GLY A 33 8.91 6.11 -8.95
C GLY A 33 9.33 7.57 -8.72
N LYS A 34 8.42 8.42 -8.24
CA LYS A 34 8.75 9.81 -7.85
C LYS A 34 9.26 9.93 -6.41
N GLY A 35 9.33 8.81 -5.66
CA GLY A 35 9.72 8.83 -4.25
C GLY A 35 8.75 9.60 -3.33
N ASN A 36 7.53 9.92 -3.81
CA ASN A 36 6.50 10.60 -3.04
C ASN A 36 5.33 9.68 -2.65
N MET A 37 5.50 8.39 -2.85
CA MET A 37 4.63 7.31 -2.39
C MET A 37 5.52 6.21 -1.81
N GLU A 38 5.20 5.71 -0.63
CA GLU A 38 5.93 4.63 0.02
C GLU A 38 4.99 3.49 0.41
N LYS A 39 5.45 2.27 0.27
CA LYS A 39 4.72 1.08 0.71
C LYS A 39 5.32 0.57 2.01
N THR A 40 4.50 0.47 3.04
CA THR A 40 4.90 -0.07 4.34
C THR A 40 4.27 -1.47 4.52
N PRO A 41 5.05 -2.52 4.75
CA PRO A 41 4.55 -3.91 4.73
C PRO A 41 3.93 -4.36 6.05
N TYR A 42 2.93 -3.62 6.59
CA TYR A 42 2.26 -4.00 7.85
C TYR A 42 0.95 -4.78 7.66
N GLY A 43 0.56 -5.10 6.43
CA GLY A 43 -0.64 -5.89 6.15
C GLY A 43 -1.98 -5.20 6.48
N LYS A 44 -2.02 -3.88 6.56
CA LYS A 44 -3.23 -3.10 6.89
C LYS A 44 -3.83 -2.46 5.63
N LEU A 45 -5.12 -2.37 5.53
CA LEU A 45 -5.84 -1.61 4.49
C LEU A 45 -6.00 -0.16 4.96
N ALA A 46 -4.96 0.63 4.79
CA ALA A 46 -4.94 2.02 5.21
C ALA A 46 -3.96 2.86 4.37
N VAL A 47 -4.20 4.16 4.35
CA VAL A 47 -3.37 5.16 3.68
C VAL A 47 -3.12 6.29 4.67
N THR A 48 -1.89 6.76 4.75
CA THR A 48 -1.55 7.99 5.46
C THR A 48 -1.21 9.06 4.43
N LEU A 49 -1.99 10.10 4.37
CA LEU A 49 -1.75 11.27 3.53
C LEU A 49 -0.96 12.30 4.33
N ILE A 50 0.13 12.81 3.75
CA ILE A 50 1.04 13.71 4.46
C ILE A 50 1.23 14.97 3.61
N GLU A 51 0.98 16.10 4.19
CA GLU A 51 1.31 17.41 3.61
C GLU A 51 2.80 17.70 3.86
N ARG A 52 3.58 17.75 2.79
CA ARG A 52 5.04 17.84 2.90
C ARG A 52 5.53 19.16 3.50
N SER A 53 4.80 20.25 3.30
CA SER A 53 5.19 21.59 3.76
C SER A 53 5.07 21.75 5.26
N SER A 54 4.09 21.10 5.88
CA SER A 54 3.75 21.25 7.30
C SER A 54 3.98 19.98 8.12
N ASN A 55 4.27 18.84 7.46
CA ASN A 55 4.28 17.51 8.05
C ASN A 55 2.95 17.13 8.75
N ARG A 56 1.85 17.83 8.43
CA ARG A 56 0.53 17.40 8.92
C ARG A 56 0.11 16.16 8.14
N ALA A 57 -0.46 15.21 8.85
CA ALA A 57 -0.88 13.95 8.27
C ALA A 57 -2.26 13.55 8.75
N VAL A 58 -2.96 12.79 7.90
CA VAL A 58 -4.21 12.13 8.24
C VAL A 58 -4.14 10.67 7.79
N ARG A 59 -4.59 9.78 8.66
CA ARG A 59 -4.69 8.36 8.34
C ARG A 59 -6.11 8.00 7.99
N VAL A 60 -6.27 7.35 6.84
CA VAL A 60 -7.54 6.82 6.37
C VAL A 60 -7.44 5.30 6.29
N SER A 61 -8.40 4.60 6.85
CA SER A 61 -8.45 3.13 6.85
C SER A 61 -9.83 2.63 6.44
N TYR A 62 -9.88 1.43 5.84
CA TYR A 62 -11.17 0.78 5.59
C TYR A 62 -11.79 0.28 6.89
N LYS A 63 -13.09 0.45 7.01
CA LYS A 63 -13.84 -0.06 8.17
C LYS A 63 -14.09 -1.56 8.06
N PRO A 64 -13.98 -2.30 9.18
CA PRO A 64 -14.23 -3.75 9.19
C PRO A 64 -15.66 -4.12 8.78
N THR A 65 -16.62 -3.24 9.01
CA THR A 65 -18.04 -3.45 8.63
C THR A 65 -18.21 -3.62 7.14
N LEU A 66 -17.58 -2.75 6.33
CA LEU A 66 -17.61 -2.88 4.88
C LEU A 66 -16.87 -4.15 4.43
N ALA A 67 -15.71 -4.44 5.01
CA ALA A 67 -14.96 -5.64 4.66
C ALA A 67 -15.77 -6.93 4.87
N LYS A 68 -16.56 -7.00 5.96
CA LYS A 68 -17.48 -8.12 6.21
C LYS A 68 -18.59 -8.21 5.16
N ARG A 69 -19.20 -7.07 4.77
CA ARG A 69 -20.24 -7.04 3.73
C ARG A 69 -19.69 -7.48 2.38
N ILE A 70 -18.49 -7.00 2.01
CA ILE A 70 -17.80 -7.40 0.78
C ILE A 70 -17.54 -8.91 0.80
N ALA A 71 -16.96 -9.43 1.88
CA ALA A 71 -16.64 -10.85 2.01
C ALA A 71 -17.87 -11.77 1.95
N ALA A 72 -19.04 -11.28 2.40
CA ALA A 72 -20.32 -11.99 2.36
C ALA A 72 -21.01 -11.90 0.99
N SER A 73 -20.53 -11.09 0.06
CA SER A 73 -21.16 -10.98 -1.27
C SER A 73 -21.05 -12.30 -2.06
N PRO A 74 -22.05 -12.62 -2.92
CA PRO A 74 -22.03 -13.83 -3.72
C PRO A 74 -20.74 -13.96 -4.56
N PHE A 75 -20.29 -12.85 -5.15
CA PHE A 75 -19.06 -12.79 -5.91
C PHE A 75 -17.84 -13.23 -5.07
N MET A 76 -17.65 -12.65 -3.88
CA MET A 76 -16.50 -12.97 -3.03
C MET A 76 -16.55 -14.39 -2.46
N VAL A 77 -17.74 -14.90 -2.15
CA VAL A 77 -17.93 -16.30 -1.74
C VAL A 77 -17.47 -17.26 -2.84
N LYS A 78 -17.85 -17.01 -4.08
CA LYS A 78 -17.42 -17.81 -5.23
C LYS A 78 -15.92 -17.68 -5.49
N ARG A 79 -15.36 -16.47 -5.39
CA ARG A 79 -13.90 -16.27 -5.44
C ARG A 79 -13.15 -17.06 -4.37
N GLY A 80 -13.68 -17.11 -3.17
CA GLY A 80 -13.13 -17.91 -2.06
C GLY A 80 -13.12 -19.43 -2.33
N ARG A 81 -13.99 -19.90 -3.23
CA ARG A 81 -14.03 -21.29 -3.71
C ARG A 81 -13.11 -21.56 -4.90
N GLY A 82 -12.37 -20.56 -5.35
CA GLY A 82 -11.38 -20.67 -6.45
C GLY A 82 -11.91 -20.37 -7.84
N LEU A 83 -13.18 -19.93 -8.02
CA LEU A 83 -13.66 -19.54 -9.34
C LEU A 83 -12.91 -18.30 -9.82
N GLU A 84 -12.57 -18.27 -11.11
CA GLU A 84 -12.00 -17.08 -11.72
C GLU A 84 -13.06 -15.97 -11.87
N PRO A 85 -12.66 -14.68 -11.93
CA PRO A 85 -13.62 -13.56 -12.05
C PRO A 85 -14.56 -13.69 -13.23
N ASP A 86 -14.07 -14.23 -14.36
CA ASP A 86 -14.81 -14.38 -15.62
C ASP A 86 -15.81 -15.55 -15.60
N ASP A 87 -15.62 -16.50 -14.65
CA ASP A 87 -16.55 -17.62 -14.45
C ASP A 87 -17.73 -17.25 -13.52
N ILE A 88 -17.73 -16.05 -12.97
CA ILE A 88 -18.79 -15.57 -12.07
C ILE A 88 -19.73 -14.64 -12.86
N PRO A 89 -21.05 -14.84 -12.75
CA PRO A 89 -22.02 -13.99 -13.43
C PRO A 89 -21.75 -12.50 -13.24
N GLU A 90 -21.79 -11.75 -14.32
CA GLU A 90 -21.53 -10.30 -14.30
C GLU A 90 -22.45 -9.56 -13.32
N ALA A 91 -23.70 -10.00 -13.19
CA ALA A 91 -24.65 -9.41 -12.26
C ALA A 91 -24.13 -9.40 -10.82
N GLU A 92 -23.51 -10.49 -10.36
CA GLU A 92 -22.96 -10.58 -9.00
C GLU A 92 -21.74 -9.67 -8.80
N ARG A 93 -20.96 -9.46 -9.86
CA ARG A 93 -19.86 -8.50 -9.86
C ARG A 93 -20.37 -7.06 -9.78
N LEU A 94 -21.42 -6.76 -10.55
CA LEU A 94 -22.06 -5.43 -10.54
C LEU A 94 -22.72 -5.14 -9.20
N GLU A 95 -23.38 -6.11 -8.56
CA GLU A 95 -23.89 -5.94 -7.19
C GLU A 95 -22.81 -5.54 -6.20
N LEU A 96 -21.62 -6.15 -6.29
CA LEU A 96 -20.49 -5.77 -5.43
C LEU A 96 -20.00 -4.35 -5.73
N VAL A 97 -19.95 -3.96 -7.00
CA VAL A 97 -19.57 -2.60 -7.41
C VAL A 97 -20.58 -1.58 -6.87
N ASP A 98 -21.87 -1.88 -6.99
CA ASP A 98 -22.94 -1.01 -6.50
C ASP A 98 -22.96 -0.92 -4.97
N LEU A 99 -22.68 -2.02 -4.27
CA LEU A 99 -22.48 -2.02 -2.83
C LEU A 99 -21.39 -1.04 -2.41
N MET A 100 -20.26 -1.02 -3.14
CA MET A 100 -19.15 -0.13 -2.83
C MET A 100 -19.41 1.32 -3.22
N ARG A 101 -20.03 1.52 -4.39
CA ARG A 101 -20.33 2.86 -4.92
C ARG A 101 -21.37 3.61 -4.08
N ASN A 102 -22.40 2.90 -3.61
CA ASN A 102 -23.54 3.49 -2.91
C ASN A 102 -23.39 3.47 -1.39
N ALA A 103 -22.32 2.86 -0.86
CA ALA A 103 -22.08 2.87 0.58
C ALA A 103 -21.73 4.29 1.05
N PRO A 104 -22.35 4.79 2.14
CA PRO A 104 -21.96 6.05 2.74
C PRO A 104 -20.44 6.05 3.07
N GLU A 105 -19.77 7.17 2.83
CA GLU A 105 -18.33 7.29 3.13
C GLU A 105 -18.03 6.91 4.59
N SER A 106 -18.89 7.33 5.51
CA SER A 106 -18.80 6.98 6.93
C SER A 106 -18.83 5.49 7.23
N ASP A 107 -19.39 4.67 6.34
CA ASP A 107 -19.45 3.21 6.49
C ASP A 107 -18.24 2.52 5.87
N VAL A 108 -17.61 3.18 4.91
CA VAL A 108 -16.48 2.67 4.14
C VAL A 108 -15.15 3.00 4.82
N LEU A 109 -14.99 4.27 5.20
CA LEU A 109 -13.72 4.82 5.63
C LEU A 109 -13.76 5.27 7.09
N GLY A 110 -12.70 4.97 7.81
CA GLY A 110 -12.37 5.57 9.08
C GLY A 110 -11.31 6.64 8.86
N ILE A 111 -11.67 7.92 9.02
CA ILE A 111 -10.74 9.05 8.91
C ILE A 111 -10.27 9.39 10.32
N GLY A 112 -8.96 9.29 10.55
CA GLY A 112 -8.35 9.64 11.82
C GLY A 112 -8.25 11.14 12.04
N ALA A 113 -7.91 11.55 13.24
CA ALA A 113 -7.56 12.94 13.51
C ALA A 113 -6.29 13.33 12.75
N VAL A 114 -6.17 14.62 12.44
CA VAL A 114 -4.93 15.17 11.90
C VAL A 114 -3.86 15.14 12.99
N PHE A 115 -2.67 14.66 12.64
CA PHE A 115 -1.53 14.57 13.55
C PHE A 115 -0.26 15.10 12.89
N GLN A 116 0.75 15.37 13.71
CA GLN A 116 2.06 15.76 13.21
C GLN A 116 2.85 14.50 12.87
N PHE A 117 3.25 14.35 11.62
CA PHE A 117 4.03 13.22 11.15
C PHE A 117 5.50 13.44 11.49
N GLN A 118 6.05 12.57 12.31
CA GLN A 118 7.45 12.61 12.69
C GLN A 118 8.22 11.59 11.84
N ARG A 119 8.85 12.07 10.79
CA ARG A 119 9.81 11.31 10.02
C ARG A 119 10.90 12.25 9.53
N ASP A 120 12.11 11.87 9.77
CA ASP A 120 13.25 12.48 9.11
C ASP A 120 13.22 12.07 7.65
N TRP A 121 12.95 13.04 6.79
CA TRP A 121 13.03 12.85 5.35
C TRP A 121 14.51 12.79 4.96
N LEU A 122 15.14 11.66 5.27
CA LEU A 122 16.48 11.40 4.76
C LEU A 122 16.41 11.38 3.23
N PRO A 123 17.33 12.07 2.54
CA PRO A 123 17.47 11.87 1.12
C PRO A 123 17.65 10.37 0.86
N GLU A 124 16.97 9.85 -0.16
CA GLU A 124 17.22 8.49 -0.60
C GLU A 124 18.68 8.40 -1.02
N VAL A 125 19.53 7.91 -0.13
CA VAL A 125 20.91 7.61 -0.44
C VAL A 125 20.86 6.36 -1.30
N MET A 126 21.14 6.51 -2.57
CA MET A 126 21.35 5.42 -3.52
C MET A 126 22.67 4.73 -3.20
N ASP A 127 22.74 4.06 -2.07
CA ASP A 127 23.90 3.28 -1.65
C ASP A 127 23.70 1.83 -2.09
N PHE A 128 24.25 1.51 -3.25
CA PHE A 128 24.23 0.16 -3.82
C PHE A 128 25.63 -0.45 -3.78
N THR A 129 25.70 -1.70 -3.37
CA THR A 129 26.97 -2.44 -3.35
C THR A 129 26.77 -3.83 -3.94
N PRO A 130 27.73 -4.36 -4.73
CA PRO A 130 27.68 -5.74 -5.21
C PRO A 130 27.71 -6.72 -4.03
N ARG A 131 26.91 -7.78 -4.11
CA ARG A 131 26.87 -8.81 -3.05
C ARG A 131 27.84 -9.94 -3.33
N ALA A 132 28.43 -10.48 -2.27
CA ALA A 132 29.42 -11.53 -2.37
C ALA A 132 28.89 -12.85 -2.93
N ALA A 133 27.59 -13.13 -2.77
CA ALA A 133 26.98 -14.40 -3.17
C ALA A 133 26.39 -14.39 -4.59
N CYS A 134 25.76 -13.29 -5.02
CA CYS A 134 25.07 -13.22 -6.31
C CYS A 134 25.66 -12.18 -7.28
N HIS A 135 26.61 -11.37 -6.82
CA HIS A 135 27.24 -10.27 -7.57
C HIS A 135 26.30 -9.17 -8.06
N GLU A 136 25.02 -9.17 -7.63
CA GLU A 136 24.06 -8.16 -7.98
C GLU A 136 24.18 -6.92 -7.09
N LEU A 137 23.92 -5.75 -7.67
CA LEU A 137 23.85 -4.50 -6.91
C LEU A 137 22.62 -4.53 -6.00
N THR A 138 22.84 -4.41 -4.71
CA THR A 138 21.80 -4.46 -3.68
C THR A 138 21.86 -3.21 -2.82
N GLY A 139 20.72 -2.53 -2.67
CA GLY A 139 20.59 -1.38 -1.78
C GLY A 139 20.88 -1.76 -0.32
N ARG A 140 21.57 -0.90 0.41
CA ARG A 140 22.03 -1.15 1.78
C ARG A 140 20.92 -1.59 2.74
N ALA A 141 19.72 -1.06 2.60
CA ALA A 141 18.58 -1.45 3.42
C ALA A 141 18.16 -2.93 3.25
N TYR A 142 18.52 -3.55 2.13
CA TYR A 142 18.16 -4.93 1.78
C TYR A 142 19.33 -5.91 1.97
N VAL A 143 20.36 -5.49 2.69
CA VAL A 143 21.54 -6.31 3.01
C VAL A 143 21.32 -7.05 4.33
N ARG A 144 21.81 -8.25 4.39
CA ARG A 144 21.93 -9.08 5.60
C ARG A 144 23.38 -9.47 5.80
N VAL A 145 23.77 -9.66 7.05
CA VAL A 145 25.09 -10.16 7.41
C VAL A 145 24.96 -11.63 7.81
N VAL A 146 25.66 -12.50 7.11
CA VAL A 146 25.72 -13.94 7.41
C VAL A 146 27.19 -14.30 7.60
N GLY A 147 27.57 -14.56 8.83
CA GLY A 147 28.98 -14.61 9.22
C GLY A 147 29.65 -13.24 8.93
N ASP A 148 30.75 -13.24 8.21
CA ASP A 148 31.47 -12.01 7.82
C ASP A 148 31.07 -11.47 6.43
N LYS A 149 30.04 -12.06 5.80
CA LYS A 149 29.66 -11.71 4.43
C LYS A 149 28.35 -10.92 4.39
N GLN A 150 28.37 -9.87 3.59
CA GLN A 150 27.15 -9.11 3.26
C GLN A 150 26.46 -9.77 2.07
N VAL A 151 25.24 -10.23 2.27
CA VAL A 151 24.41 -10.92 1.27
C VAL A 151 23.06 -10.23 1.08
N CYS A 152 22.40 -10.44 -0.04
CA CYS A 152 21.02 -10.00 -0.25
C CYS A 152 20.05 -10.92 0.50
N ILE A 153 18.79 -10.46 0.68
CA ILE A 153 17.74 -11.23 1.38
C ILE A 153 17.57 -12.64 0.78
N PRO A 154 17.48 -12.82 -0.56
CA PRO A 154 17.36 -14.17 -1.14
C PRO A 154 18.55 -15.09 -0.87
N SER A 155 19.75 -14.54 -0.70
CA SER A 155 20.96 -15.32 -0.41
C SER A 155 21.23 -15.49 1.10
N SER A 156 20.38 -14.91 1.94
CA SER A 156 20.45 -15.10 3.39
C SER A 156 19.62 -16.30 3.79
N SER A 157 20.03 -17.02 4.83
CA SER A 157 19.26 -18.13 5.43
C SER A 157 18.08 -17.63 6.28
N TYR A 158 17.89 -16.32 6.41
CA TYR A 158 16.74 -15.75 7.09
C TYR A 158 15.49 -15.97 6.23
N GLY A 159 14.56 -16.78 6.74
CA GLY A 159 13.30 -17.07 6.06
C GLY A 159 12.50 -15.81 5.69
N ARG A 160 11.69 -15.95 4.67
CA ARG A 160 10.75 -14.94 4.21
C ARG A 160 9.61 -14.75 5.22
#